data_94c6c1447d8d510958acb65e094a2178
#
_entry.id   94c6c1447d8d510958acb65e094a2178
#
_cell.length_a   1.000
_cell.length_b   1.000
_cell.length_c   1.000
_cell.angle_alpha   90.00
_cell.angle_beta   90.00
_cell.angle_gamma   90.00
#
_symmetry.space_group_name_H-M   'P 1'
#
loop_
_entity.id
_entity.type
_entity.pdbx_description
1 polymer ?
#
loop_
_entity_poly.entity_id
_entity_poly.type
_entity_poly.pdbx_seq_one_letter_code
_entity_poly.pdbx_strand_id
1 'polypeptide(L)'
;KNHKITAPNSRQTHPMSERVRNAIFNSIQSEIPDAEILDAFAGTGALGLEAISRGAKSATFIEKNRLAQKILAENLQILTKNPEAGEAKLIRAGVAGWLNSTESQFELGEISELPTFDIIFADPPYYDPQFPTIEKLAERLKSGGLFVLSQPKELEDFEAENLTPISSKIYAGAKIIIFRKR
;
A
#
# COMPACT_ATOMS: atom_id res chain seq x y z
N LYS A 1 1.13 18.35 -10.54
CA LYS A 1 2.35 19.02 -11.08
C LYS A 1 3.55 18.32 -10.48
N ASN A 2 4.45 17.80 -11.34
CA ASN A 2 5.56 16.89 -11.08
C ASN A 2 6.43 17.29 -9.87
N HIS A 3 6.15 16.78 -8.67
CA HIS A 3 7.11 16.76 -7.59
C HIS A 3 7.97 15.50 -7.70
N LYS A 4 9.31 15.67 -7.81
CA LYS A 4 10.25 14.54 -7.79
C LYS A 4 10.25 13.93 -6.39
N ILE A 5 9.84 12.66 -6.28
CA ILE A 5 9.99 11.85 -5.07
C ILE A 5 11.45 11.41 -5.00
N THR A 6 12.10 11.66 -3.87
CA THR A 6 13.48 11.23 -3.63
C THR A 6 13.49 9.73 -3.34
N ALA A 7 14.27 8.94 -4.09
CA ALA A 7 14.46 7.51 -3.86
C ALA A 7 15.87 7.24 -3.31
N PRO A 8 16.05 6.28 -2.38
CA PRO A 8 17.36 5.90 -1.87
C PRO A 8 18.16 5.13 -2.92
N ASN A 9 19.46 5.41 -2.99
CA ASN A 9 20.44 4.65 -3.79
C ASN A 9 20.82 3.35 -3.04
N SER A 10 19.91 2.40 -2.85
CA SER A 10 20.26 1.11 -2.24
C SER A 10 19.93 -0.04 -3.20
N ARG A 11 20.91 -0.96 -3.35
CA ARG A 11 20.76 -2.19 -4.17
C ARG A 11 19.76 -3.21 -3.62
N GLN A 12 19.16 -2.97 -2.47
CA GLN A 12 18.27 -3.92 -1.76
C GLN A 12 16.77 -3.65 -1.96
N THR A 13 16.40 -2.50 -2.48
CA THR A 13 15.01 -2.20 -2.84
C THR A 13 14.97 -1.81 -4.31
N HIS A 14 14.28 -2.59 -5.13
CA HIS A 14 13.93 -2.17 -6.49
C HIS A 14 12.64 -1.36 -6.36
N PRO A 15 12.71 -0.01 -6.31
CA PRO A 15 11.49 0.79 -6.25
C PRO A 15 10.65 0.46 -7.49
N MET A 16 9.37 0.27 -7.29
CA MET A 16 8.43 0.07 -8.38
C MET A 16 8.64 1.15 -9.46
N SER A 17 8.85 0.73 -10.69
CA SER A 17 9.12 1.70 -11.76
C SER A 17 7.93 2.62 -11.98
N GLU A 18 8.19 3.86 -12.41
CA GLU A 18 7.14 4.84 -12.73
C GLU A 18 6.15 4.28 -13.76
N ARG A 19 6.62 3.50 -14.73
CA ARG A 19 5.78 2.83 -15.74
C ARG A 19 4.77 1.86 -15.10
N VAL A 20 5.22 1.05 -14.14
CA VAL A 20 4.35 0.09 -13.43
C VAL A 20 3.36 0.83 -12.56
N ARG A 21 3.82 1.83 -11.80
CA ARG A 21 2.96 2.67 -10.97
C ARG A 21 1.86 3.34 -11.80
N ASN A 22 2.23 3.97 -12.92
CA ASN A 22 1.25 4.59 -13.83
C ASN A 22 0.24 3.56 -14.37
N ALA A 23 0.67 2.35 -14.71
CA ALA A 23 -0.22 1.30 -15.18
C ALA A 23 -1.22 0.83 -14.10
N ILE A 24 -0.78 0.71 -12.84
CA ILE A 24 -1.65 0.42 -11.70
C ILE A 24 -2.71 1.52 -11.58
N PHE A 25 -2.28 2.77 -11.47
CA PHE A 25 -3.20 3.89 -11.23
C PHE A 25 -4.16 4.14 -12.40
N ASN A 26 -3.75 3.88 -13.63
CA ASN A 26 -4.66 3.95 -14.78
C ASN A 26 -5.74 2.85 -14.74
N SER A 27 -5.41 1.69 -14.17
CA SER A 27 -6.36 0.56 -14.06
C SER A 27 -7.41 0.76 -12.95
N ILE A 28 -7.10 1.57 -11.93
CA ILE A 28 -7.97 1.80 -10.76
C ILE A 28 -8.38 3.26 -10.59
N GLN A 29 -8.22 4.09 -11.63
CA GLN A 29 -8.38 5.55 -11.51
C GLN A 29 -9.75 6.00 -10.99
N SER A 30 -10.82 5.27 -11.31
CA SER A 30 -12.19 5.56 -10.85
C SER A 30 -12.44 5.25 -9.38
N GLU A 31 -11.59 4.44 -8.76
CA GLU A 31 -11.73 3.96 -7.38
C GLU A 31 -10.93 4.83 -6.37
N ILE A 32 -10.10 5.76 -6.87
CA ILE A 32 -9.19 6.52 -6.02
C ILE A 32 -9.84 7.74 -5.35
N PRO A 33 -10.70 8.55 -6.05
CA PRO A 33 -11.29 9.71 -5.42
C PRO A 33 -12.04 9.34 -4.14
N ASP A 34 -11.79 10.09 -3.06
CA ASP A 34 -12.37 9.92 -1.72
C ASP A 34 -12.05 8.59 -1.02
N ALA A 35 -11.19 7.73 -1.60
CA ALA A 35 -10.81 6.45 -1.03
C ALA A 35 -9.87 6.59 0.19
N GLU A 36 -10.03 5.69 1.16
CA GLU A 36 -9.12 5.49 2.28
C GLU A 36 -8.10 4.40 1.91
N ILE A 37 -6.83 4.79 1.84
CA ILE A 37 -5.75 3.97 1.27
C ILE A 37 -4.85 3.40 2.37
N LEU A 38 -4.43 2.15 2.22
CA LEU A 38 -3.30 1.59 2.96
C LEU A 38 -2.15 1.28 1.98
N ASP A 39 -0.99 1.88 2.20
CA ASP A 39 0.28 1.53 1.58
C ASP A 39 1.09 0.70 2.59
N ALA A 40 0.96 -0.63 2.50
CA ALA A 40 1.37 -1.54 3.58
C ALA A 40 2.88 -1.79 3.64
N PHE A 41 3.59 -1.64 2.54
CA PHE A 41 5.05 -1.74 2.43
C PHE A 41 5.61 -0.48 1.78
N ALA A 42 5.35 0.65 2.43
CA ALA A 42 5.35 1.96 1.79
C ALA A 42 6.70 2.40 1.19
N GLY A 43 7.83 1.91 1.72
CA GLY A 43 9.12 2.40 1.27
C GLY A 43 9.20 3.92 1.41
N THR A 44 9.39 4.62 0.29
CA THR A 44 9.40 6.09 0.24
C THR A 44 8.01 6.71 0.02
N GLY A 45 6.96 5.88 -0.01
CA GLY A 45 5.56 6.31 -0.10
C GLY A 45 5.04 6.54 -1.51
N ALA A 46 5.70 5.98 -2.53
CA ALA A 46 5.38 6.30 -3.93
C ALA A 46 3.93 5.97 -4.33
N LEU A 47 3.35 4.87 -3.82
CA LEU A 47 1.97 4.47 -4.13
C LEU A 47 0.96 5.32 -3.36
N GLY A 48 1.08 5.41 -2.04
CA GLY A 48 0.15 6.20 -1.23
C GLY A 48 0.19 7.70 -1.56
N LEU A 49 1.36 8.27 -1.84
CA LEU A 49 1.51 9.67 -2.27
C LEU A 49 0.85 9.94 -3.63
N GLU A 50 1.00 9.02 -4.58
CA GLU A 50 0.31 9.10 -5.87
C GLU A 50 -1.22 9.02 -5.69
N ALA A 51 -1.71 8.14 -4.80
CA ALA A 51 -3.13 8.03 -4.49
C ALA A 51 -3.68 9.38 -3.95
N ILE A 52 -3.00 9.99 -2.98
CA ILE A 52 -3.38 11.33 -2.46
C ILE A 52 -3.37 12.36 -3.58
N SER A 53 -2.34 12.37 -4.43
CA SER A 53 -2.25 13.28 -5.58
C SER A 53 -3.40 13.14 -6.58
N ARG A 54 -4.06 11.99 -6.58
CA ARG A 54 -5.22 11.67 -7.44
C ARG A 54 -6.57 11.80 -6.72
N GLY A 55 -6.59 12.36 -5.52
CA GLY A 55 -7.82 12.69 -4.79
C GLY A 55 -8.26 11.64 -3.76
N ALA A 56 -7.38 10.75 -3.31
CA ALA A 56 -7.70 9.90 -2.17
C ALA A 56 -7.95 10.77 -0.92
N LYS A 57 -8.94 10.37 -0.12
CA LYS A 57 -9.31 11.04 1.14
C LYS A 57 -8.19 10.96 2.16
N SER A 58 -7.59 9.78 2.27
CA SER A 58 -6.49 9.55 3.20
C SER A 58 -5.55 8.43 2.73
N ALA A 59 -4.30 8.45 3.20
CA ALA A 59 -3.38 7.34 3.04
C ALA A 59 -2.64 7.05 4.35
N THR A 60 -2.71 5.79 4.78
CA THR A 60 -1.93 5.24 5.88
C THR A 60 -0.74 4.48 5.28
N PHE A 61 0.47 4.82 5.74
CA PHE A 61 1.72 4.23 5.28
C PHE A 61 2.31 3.38 6.39
N ILE A 62 2.66 2.12 6.11
CA ILE A 62 3.38 1.26 7.05
C ILE A 62 4.77 1.00 6.49
N GLU A 63 5.81 1.35 7.25
CA GLU A 63 7.19 1.15 6.86
C GLU A 63 8.06 0.78 8.06
N LYS A 64 8.86 -0.32 7.93
CA LYS A 64 9.77 -0.79 8.99
C LYS A 64 11.18 -0.23 8.88
N ASN A 65 11.63 0.13 7.67
CA ASN A 65 12.99 0.60 7.42
C ASN A 65 13.14 2.06 7.83
N ARG A 66 14.06 2.36 8.77
CA ARG A 66 14.24 3.71 9.32
C ARG A 66 14.67 4.74 8.28
N LEU A 67 15.48 4.36 7.27
CA LEU A 67 15.90 5.29 6.23
C LEU A 67 14.73 5.64 5.31
N ALA A 68 13.95 4.64 4.90
CA ALA A 68 12.74 4.85 4.10
C ALA A 68 11.71 5.71 4.86
N GLN A 69 11.49 5.45 6.17
CA GLN A 69 10.64 6.27 7.04
C GLN A 69 11.05 7.75 7.05
N LYS A 70 12.37 8.03 7.09
CA LYS A 70 12.87 9.42 7.06
C LYS A 70 12.50 10.10 5.75
N ILE A 71 12.78 9.43 4.62
CA ILE A 71 12.48 9.97 3.28
C ILE A 71 10.97 10.14 3.10
N LEU A 72 10.18 9.14 3.54
CA LEU A 72 8.72 9.24 3.49
C LEU A 72 8.21 10.40 4.34
N ALA A 73 8.72 10.61 5.55
CA ALA A 73 8.33 11.75 6.38
C ALA A 73 8.65 13.11 5.71
N GLU A 74 9.79 13.22 5.04
CA GLU A 74 10.16 14.41 4.26
C GLU A 74 9.18 14.62 3.07
N ASN A 75 8.83 13.55 2.35
CA ASN A 75 7.85 13.62 1.26
C ASN A 75 6.46 14.03 1.77
N LEU A 76 6.02 13.52 2.94
CA LEU A 76 4.74 13.89 3.56
C LEU A 76 4.69 15.37 3.96
N GLN A 77 5.80 15.95 4.43
CA GLN A 77 5.86 17.37 4.74
C GLN A 77 5.60 18.28 3.52
N ILE A 78 5.88 17.78 2.32
CA ILE A 78 5.58 18.53 1.08
C ILE A 78 4.07 18.53 0.82
N LEU A 79 3.39 17.42 1.12
CA LEU A 79 1.92 17.33 0.98
C LEU A 79 1.18 18.22 1.96
N THR A 80 1.63 18.35 3.22
CA THR A 80 0.97 19.18 4.25
C THR A 80 0.95 20.67 3.90
N LYS A 81 1.73 21.10 2.91
CA LYS A 81 1.68 22.46 2.38
C LYS A 81 0.48 22.72 1.45
N ASN A 82 -0.20 21.67 1.01
CA ASN A 82 -1.42 21.79 0.22
C ASN A 82 -2.64 21.48 1.12
N PRO A 83 -3.45 22.48 1.48
CA PRO A 83 -4.61 22.28 2.35
C PRO A 83 -5.72 21.41 1.72
N GLU A 84 -5.69 21.21 0.41
CA GLU A 84 -6.62 20.32 -0.30
C GLU A 84 -6.12 18.87 -0.42
N ALA A 85 -4.90 18.59 0.06
CA ALA A 85 -4.37 17.24 0.04
C ALA A 85 -5.10 16.35 1.07
N GLY A 86 -5.32 15.09 0.71
CA GLY A 86 -5.84 14.08 1.64
C GLY A 86 -4.95 13.90 2.87
N GLU A 87 -5.51 13.33 3.92
CA GLU A 87 -4.80 13.06 5.16
C GLU A 87 -3.73 11.99 4.97
N ALA A 88 -2.60 12.13 5.68
CA ALA A 88 -1.50 11.18 5.60
C ALA A 88 -1.01 10.77 6.99
N LYS A 89 -0.90 9.46 7.24
CA LYS A 89 -0.45 8.88 8.51
C LYS A 89 0.70 7.89 8.27
N LEU A 90 1.86 8.12 8.90
CA LEU A 90 2.99 7.19 8.88
C LEU A 90 3.02 6.33 10.16
N ILE A 91 2.97 5.02 9.98
CA ILE A 91 3.14 4.00 11.01
C ILE A 91 4.53 3.39 10.87
N ARG A 92 5.36 3.58 11.91
CA ARG A 92 6.75 3.10 11.96
C ARG A 92 6.81 1.70 12.53
N ALA A 93 6.38 0.72 11.74
CA ALA A 93 6.29 -0.69 12.14
C ALA A 93 6.46 -1.61 10.92
N GLY A 94 6.64 -2.91 11.15
CA GLY A 94 6.38 -3.93 10.13
C GLY A 94 4.88 -4.25 10.07
N VAL A 95 4.39 -4.69 8.91
CA VAL A 95 2.96 -4.97 8.68
C VAL A 95 2.41 -5.97 9.69
N ALA A 96 3.10 -7.11 9.91
CA ALA A 96 2.67 -8.11 10.88
C ALA A 96 2.56 -7.54 12.31
N GLY A 97 3.54 -6.70 12.72
CA GLY A 97 3.51 -6.06 14.03
C GLY A 97 2.34 -5.08 14.18
N TRP A 98 2.02 -4.33 13.13
CA TRP A 98 0.87 -3.43 13.11
C TRP A 98 -0.45 -4.21 13.19
N LEU A 99 -0.61 -5.29 12.41
CA LEU A 99 -1.79 -6.14 12.46
C LEU A 99 -2.02 -6.69 13.88
N ASN A 100 -1.01 -7.30 14.47
CA ASN A 100 -1.10 -7.86 15.83
C ASN A 100 -1.42 -6.78 16.87
N SER A 101 -0.79 -5.59 16.75
CA SER A 101 -1.05 -4.48 17.68
C SER A 101 -2.49 -3.99 17.59
N THR A 102 -3.04 -3.84 16.39
CA THR A 102 -4.44 -3.39 16.22
C THR A 102 -5.45 -4.45 16.67
N GLU A 103 -5.15 -5.75 16.48
CA GLU A 103 -5.96 -6.85 17.00
C GLU A 103 -5.98 -6.82 18.54
N SER A 104 -4.81 -6.70 19.18
CA SER A 104 -4.73 -6.61 20.64
C SER A 104 -5.47 -5.38 21.20
N GLN A 105 -5.35 -4.23 20.56
CA GLN A 105 -6.07 -3.01 20.95
C GLN A 105 -7.60 -3.18 20.86
N PHE A 106 -8.05 -3.87 19.82
CA PHE A 106 -9.47 -4.19 19.65
C PHE A 106 -9.97 -5.16 20.74
N GLU A 107 -9.23 -6.24 21.01
CA GLU A 107 -9.56 -7.22 22.05
C GLU A 107 -9.58 -6.60 23.46
N LEU A 108 -8.71 -5.63 23.74
CA LEU A 108 -8.65 -4.89 24.99
C LEU A 108 -9.70 -3.75 25.08
N GLY A 109 -10.45 -3.50 24.01
CA GLY A 109 -11.44 -2.42 23.95
C GLY A 109 -10.83 -1.02 23.87
N GLU A 110 -9.55 -0.90 23.52
CA GLU A 110 -8.87 0.39 23.31
C GLU A 110 -9.29 1.08 22.03
N ILE A 111 -9.71 0.28 21.03
CA ILE A 111 -10.36 0.75 19.79
C ILE A 111 -11.69 0.02 19.62
N SER A 112 -12.68 0.70 19.08
CA SER A 112 -14.04 0.16 18.89
C SER A 112 -14.16 -0.70 17.62
N GLU A 113 -13.27 -0.50 16.66
CA GLU A 113 -13.27 -1.22 15.39
C GLU A 113 -11.86 -1.35 14.83
N LEU A 114 -11.63 -2.41 14.04
CA LEU A 114 -10.39 -2.61 13.34
C LEU A 114 -10.30 -1.66 12.12
N PRO A 115 -9.14 -1.03 11.87
CA PRO A 115 -9.00 -0.15 10.71
C PRO A 115 -9.20 -0.92 9.40
N THR A 116 -10.02 -0.37 8.50
CA THR A 116 -10.32 -0.92 7.18
C THR A 116 -10.12 0.13 6.09
N PHE A 117 -9.89 -0.30 4.84
CA PHE A 117 -9.51 0.56 3.73
C PHE A 117 -10.28 0.22 2.46
N ASP A 118 -10.45 1.21 1.59
CA ASP A 118 -11.06 1.03 0.27
C ASP A 118 -10.05 0.41 -0.71
N ILE A 119 -8.76 0.80 -0.59
CA ILE A 119 -7.69 0.25 -1.43
C ILE A 119 -6.49 -0.08 -0.55
N ILE A 120 -5.93 -1.28 -0.73
CA ILE A 120 -4.67 -1.70 -0.09
C ILE A 120 -3.63 -1.96 -1.18
N PHE A 121 -2.48 -1.28 -1.08
CA PHE A 121 -1.28 -1.59 -1.84
C PHE A 121 -0.36 -2.46 -1.00
N ALA A 122 0.09 -3.58 -1.55
CA ALA A 122 1.05 -4.50 -0.94
C ALA A 122 2.18 -4.79 -1.93
N ASP A 123 3.36 -4.22 -1.68
CA ASP A 123 4.60 -4.44 -2.44
C ASP A 123 5.69 -4.98 -1.51
N PRO A 124 5.53 -6.23 -1.00
CA PRO A 124 6.49 -6.82 -0.08
C PRO A 124 7.83 -7.07 -0.76
N PRO A 125 8.93 -7.21 0.02
CA PRO A 125 10.23 -7.59 -0.52
C PRO A 125 10.15 -8.92 -1.27
N TYR A 126 10.66 -9.00 -2.49
CA TYR A 126 10.54 -10.20 -3.36
C TYR A 126 11.26 -11.44 -2.81
N TYR A 127 12.28 -11.25 -1.95
CA TYR A 127 12.95 -12.33 -1.24
C TYR A 127 12.16 -12.87 -0.04
N ASP A 128 11.12 -12.14 0.40
CA ASP A 128 10.24 -12.48 1.53
C ASP A 128 8.82 -11.97 1.23
N PRO A 129 8.01 -12.71 0.45
CA PRO A 129 6.68 -12.29 0.03
C PRO A 129 5.64 -12.21 1.15
N GLN A 130 5.91 -12.81 2.31
CA GLN A 130 5.07 -12.74 3.52
C GLN A 130 3.59 -13.10 3.30
N PHE A 131 3.27 -14.11 2.49
CA PHE A 131 1.90 -14.45 2.13
C PHE A 131 0.92 -14.60 3.31
N PRO A 132 1.31 -15.20 4.48
CA PRO A 132 0.42 -15.23 5.64
C PRO A 132 0.08 -13.83 6.18
N THR A 133 1.01 -12.88 6.08
CA THR A 133 0.77 -11.46 6.45
C THR A 133 -0.13 -10.77 5.41
N ILE A 134 0.07 -11.07 4.11
CA ILE A 134 -0.76 -10.56 3.02
C ILE A 134 -2.21 -11.04 3.15
N GLU A 135 -2.42 -12.31 3.51
CA GLU A 135 -3.76 -12.88 3.73
C GLU A 135 -4.50 -12.15 4.86
N LYS A 136 -3.85 -12.00 6.02
CA LYS A 136 -4.40 -11.20 7.14
C LYS A 136 -4.64 -9.73 6.75
N LEU A 137 -3.76 -9.16 5.93
CA LEU A 137 -3.90 -7.79 5.46
C LEU A 137 -5.14 -7.63 4.58
N ALA A 138 -5.49 -8.64 3.77
CA ALA A 138 -6.69 -8.64 2.94
C ALA A 138 -7.99 -8.59 3.76
N GLU A 139 -7.97 -9.02 5.03
CA GLU A 139 -9.11 -8.88 5.94
C GLU A 139 -9.42 -7.42 6.25
N ARG A 140 -8.41 -6.54 6.22
CA ARG A 140 -8.53 -5.09 6.44
C ARG A 140 -9.10 -4.33 5.24
N LEU A 141 -9.41 -5.01 4.15
CA LEU A 141 -10.06 -4.41 2.99
C LEU A 141 -11.57 -4.34 3.24
N LYS A 142 -12.20 -3.23 2.91
CA LYS A 142 -13.67 -3.11 2.91
C LYS A 142 -14.30 -4.01 1.84
N SER A 143 -15.54 -4.45 2.02
CA SER A 143 -16.28 -5.18 0.98
C SER A 143 -16.35 -4.36 -0.30
N GLY A 144 -16.08 -4.98 -1.44
CA GLY A 144 -15.97 -4.31 -2.74
C GLY A 144 -14.66 -3.53 -2.98
N GLY A 145 -13.79 -3.41 -1.97
CA GLY A 145 -12.51 -2.72 -2.07
C GLY A 145 -11.48 -3.43 -2.96
N LEU A 146 -10.38 -2.74 -3.27
CA LEU A 146 -9.31 -3.24 -4.14
C LEU A 146 -8.04 -3.60 -3.36
N PHE A 147 -7.52 -4.79 -3.62
CA PHE A 147 -6.21 -5.22 -3.13
C PHE A 147 -5.23 -5.29 -4.30
N VAL A 148 -4.18 -4.49 -4.28
CA VAL A 148 -3.15 -4.44 -5.33
C VAL A 148 -1.89 -5.06 -4.79
N LEU A 149 -1.56 -6.27 -5.27
CA LEU A 149 -0.38 -7.03 -4.86
C LEU A 149 0.69 -7.00 -5.94
N SER A 150 1.91 -6.69 -5.52
CA SER A 150 3.13 -6.90 -6.32
C SER A 150 3.85 -8.14 -5.79
N GLN A 151 4.13 -9.10 -6.66
CA GLN A 151 4.87 -10.31 -6.31
C GLN A 151 5.89 -10.67 -7.40
N PRO A 152 6.91 -11.51 -7.09
CA PRO A 152 7.79 -12.08 -8.11
C PRO A 152 6.99 -12.83 -9.19
N LYS A 153 7.33 -12.63 -10.45
CA LYS A 153 6.62 -13.27 -11.57
C LYS A 153 6.78 -14.79 -11.62
N GLU A 154 7.82 -15.29 -10.97
CA GLU A 154 8.17 -16.71 -10.90
C GLU A 154 7.28 -17.48 -9.92
N LEU A 155 6.61 -16.79 -9.00
CA LEU A 155 5.71 -17.41 -8.04
C LEU A 155 4.34 -17.65 -8.67
N GLU A 156 3.65 -18.68 -8.16
CA GLU A 156 2.23 -18.89 -8.42
C GLU A 156 1.44 -17.67 -7.95
N ASP A 157 0.28 -17.43 -8.57
CA ASP A 157 -0.55 -16.30 -8.19
C ASP A 157 -1.05 -16.49 -6.75
N PHE A 158 -0.95 -15.42 -5.97
CA PHE A 158 -1.51 -15.41 -4.63
C PHE A 158 -3.02 -15.62 -4.70
N GLU A 159 -3.54 -16.48 -3.82
CA GLU A 159 -4.96 -16.76 -3.68
C GLU A 159 -5.41 -16.51 -2.24
N ALA A 160 -6.58 -15.95 -2.07
CA ALA A 160 -7.26 -15.82 -0.78
C ALA A 160 -8.77 -15.98 -1.00
N GLU A 161 -9.43 -16.66 -0.07
CA GLU A 161 -10.85 -17.05 -0.20
C GLU A 161 -11.78 -15.85 -0.43
N ASN A 162 -11.49 -14.72 0.23
CA ASN A 162 -12.29 -13.50 0.17
C ASN A 162 -11.91 -12.54 -0.96
N LEU A 163 -10.93 -12.88 -1.81
CA LEU A 163 -10.46 -12.05 -2.92
C LEU A 163 -10.76 -12.70 -4.27
N THR A 164 -11.20 -11.90 -5.22
CA THR A 164 -11.38 -12.32 -6.62
C THR A 164 -10.41 -11.54 -7.51
N PRO A 165 -9.48 -12.20 -8.24
CA PRO A 165 -8.58 -11.51 -9.15
C PRO A 165 -9.37 -10.90 -10.31
N ILE A 166 -9.14 -9.62 -10.56
CA ILE A 166 -9.78 -8.87 -11.67
C ILE A 166 -8.76 -8.44 -12.73
N SER A 167 -7.48 -8.45 -12.42
CA SER A 167 -6.39 -8.17 -13.36
C SER A 167 -5.09 -8.80 -12.88
N SER A 168 -4.34 -9.42 -13.80
CA SER A 168 -2.97 -9.90 -13.55
C SER A 168 -2.09 -9.51 -14.74
N LYS A 169 -0.98 -8.79 -14.47
CA LYS A 169 -0.06 -8.32 -15.52
C LYS A 169 1.38 -8.44 -15.06
N ILE A 170 2.26 -8.85 -15.98
CA ILE A 170 3.70 -9.01 -15.73
C ILE A 170 4.44 -7.78 -16.29
N TYR A 171 5.33 -7.22 -15.47
CA TYR A 171 6.20 -6.09 -15.79
C TYR A 171 7.63 -6.40 -15.35
N ALA A 172 8.58 -6.54 -16.29
CA ALA A 172 10.03 -6.57 -16.06
C ALA A 172 10.53 -7.39 -14.83
N GLY A 173 9.80 -8.42 -14.37
CA GLY A 173 10.19 -9.22 -13.20
C GLY A 173 9.19 -9.17 -12.05
N ALA A 174 8.24 -8.24 -12.09
CA ALA A 174 7.12 -8.15 -11.16
C ALA A 174 5.83 -8.66 -11.80
N LYS A 175 5.01 -9.33 -11.04
CA LYS A 175 3.62 -9.61 -11.38
C LYS A 175 2.73 -8.72 -10.50
N ILE A 176 1.91 -7.90 -11.11
CA ILE A 176 0.92 -7.05 -10.43
C ILE A 176 -0.43 -7.69 -10.57
N ILE A 177 -1.04 -8.04 -9.45
CA ILE A 177 -2.38 -8.62 -9.40
C ILE A 177 -3.29 -7.65 -8.67
N ILE A 178 -4.43 -7.36 -9.27
CA ILE A 178 -5.49 -6.55 -8.65
C ILE A 178 -6.64 -7.48 -8.33
N PHE A 179 -7.04 -7.48 -7.07
CA PHE A 179 -8.18 -8.24 -6.58
C PHE A 179 -9.30 -7.32 -6.15
N ARG A 180 -10.53 -7.83 -6.19
CA ARG A 180 -11.72 -7.24 -5.57
C ARG A 180 -12.12 -8.09 -4.37
N LYS A 181 -12.39 -7.48 -3.21
CA LYS A 181 -12.96 -8.19 -2.05
C LYS A 181 -14.43 -8.51 -2.32
N ARG A 182 -14.80 -9.76 -2.05
CA ARG A 182 -16.19 -10.23 -2.12
C ARG A 182 -17.08 -9.61 -1.05
#